data_c880e12072e96daefaab006257f6428d
#
_entry.id   c880e12072e96daefaab006257f6428d
#
_cell.length_a   1.000
_cell.length_b   1.000
_cell.length_c   1.000
_cell.angle_alpha   90.00
_cell.angle_beta   90.00
_cell.angle_gamma   90.00
#
_symmetry.space_group_name_H-M   'P 1'
#
loop_
_entity.id
_entity.type
_entity.pdbx_description
1 polymer ?
#
loop_
_entity_poly.entity_id
_entity_poly.type
_entity_poly.pdbx_seq_one_letter_code
_entity_poly.pdbx_strand_id
1 'polypeptide(L)'
;MLCLVPTPIGNLEDISKRSLRILEEAELIFCEDTRVTKKLLNLLGERNVLDFSNKEYKSFHSHNENQILQALDKDTFTKNVVYVSDAGMPCVSDPGATLVDYCIKNDITYDVLPGANAILTAYAMSGFAHTTFSFYGFLDHKGVSRASKLDDILNDDKLSILYESPHRLLKLLEELSIKDANRTIFLAKEITKLHQNSYKDTSLNLIEKFKDIN
;
A
#
# COMPACT_ATOMS: atom_id res chain seq x y z
N MET A 1 13.67 -15.51 -11.89
CA MET A 1 13.61 -14.98 -10.52
C MET A 1 12.47 -13.98 -10.40
N LEU A 2 11.75 -13.95 -9.27
CA LEU A 2 10.74 -12.93 -8.98
C LEU A 2 11.35 -11.78 -8.20
N CYS A 3 11.03 -10.53 -8.55
CA CYS A 3 11.37 -9.36 -7.73
C CYS A 3 10.11 -8.53 -7.44
N LEU A 4 9.82 -8.29 -6.16
CA LEU A 4 8.76 -7.39 -5.75
C LEU A 4 9.33 -5.98 -5.67
N VAL A 5 8.74 -5.06 -6.44
CA VAL A 5 9.25 -3.68 -6.57
C VAL A 5 8.22 -2.69 -6.06
N PRO A 6 8.53 -1.96 -4.98
CA PRO A 6 7.69 -0.87 -4.51
C PRO A 6 7.57 0.26 -5.53
N THR A 7 6.36 0.79 -5.68
CA THR A 7 6.05 1.92 -6.55
C THR A 7 5.84 3.21 -5.73
N PRO A 8 6.00 4.39 -6.33
CA PRO A 8 5.73 5.65 -5.63
C PRO A 8 4.29 5.75 -5.12
N ILE A 9 4.10 6.34 -3.95
CA ILE A 9 2.77 6.58 -3.35
C ILE A 9 2.19 7.96 -3.69
N GLY A 10 2.92 8.76 -4.46
CA GLY A 10 2.47 10.10 -4.87
C GLY A 10 3.55 10.91 -5.57
N ASN A 11 4.80 10.77 -5.22
CA ASN A 11 5.93 11.46 -5.84
C ASN A 11 6.82 10.48 -6.60
N LEU A 12 7.01 10.68 -7.89
CA LEU A 12 7.84 9.81 -8.73
C LEU A 12 9.32 9.78 -8.30
N GLU A 13 9.79 10.77 -7.54
CA GLU A 13 11.17 10.81 -7.03
C GLU A 13 11.42 9.82 -5.89
N ASP A 14 10.37 9.29 -5.28
CA ASP A 14 10.48 8.29 -4.21
C ASP A 14 10.87 6.89 -4.72
N ILE A 15 10.99 6.71 -6.04
CA ILE A 15 11.45 5.46 -6.61
C ILE A 15 12.98 5.35 -6.53
N SER A 16 13.47 4.19 -6.10
CA SER A 16 14.91 3.96 -6.01
C SER A 16 15.54 3.72 -7.39
N LYS A 17 16.81 4.06 -7.56
CA LYS A 17 17.59 3.71 -8.76
C LYS A 17 17.63 2.19 -9.00
N ARG A 18 17.66 1.39 -7.93
CA ARG A 18 17.61 -0.07 -8.02
C ARG A 18 16.25 -0.54 -8.56
N SER A 19 15.14 0.07 -8.11
CA SER A 19 13.81 -0.22 -8.63
C SER A 19 13.71 0.10 -10.12
N LEU A 20 14.18 1.26 -10.56
CA LEU A 20 14.18 1.65 -11.96
C LEU A 20 14.94 0.64 -12.83
N ARG A 21 16.15 0.25 -12.42
CA ARG A 21 16.96 -0.72 -13.15
C ARG A 21 16.27 -2.09 -13.24
N ILE A 22 15.70 -2.60 -12.16
CA ILE A 22 15.02 -3.90 -12.15
C ILE A 22 13.75 -3.86 -13.00
N LEU A 23 13.00 -2.76 -12.99
CA LEU A 23 11.84 -2.56 -13.88
C LEU A 23 12.28 -2.50 -15.35
N GLU A 24 13.42 -1.88 -15.66
CA GLU A 24 13.97 -1.83 -17.02
C GLU A 24 14.43 -3.21 -17.50
N GLU A 25 15.05 -4.02 -16.64
CA GLU A 25 15.51 -5.37 -16.94
C GLU A 25 14.38 -6.41 -16.98
N ALA A 26 13.18 -6.09 -16.47
CA ALA A 26 12.05 -7.00 -16.41
C ALA A 26 11.55 -7.39 -17.82
N GLU A 27 11.25 -8.67 -18.02
CA GLU A 27 10.62 -9.21 -19.21
C GLU A 27 9.10 -9.38 -19.01
N LEU A 28 8.71 -9.80 -17.80
CA LEU A 28 7.32 -9.96 -17.39
C LEU A 28 7.04 -9.15 -16.12
N ILE A 29 5.97 -8.37 -16.15
CA ILE A 29 5.50 -7.60 -15.01
C ILE A 29 4.09 -8.09 -14.61
N PHE A 30 4.00 -8.72 -13.46
CA PHE A 30 2.73 -8.91 -12.77
C PHE A 30 2.36 -7.60 -12.06
N CYS A 31 1.10 -7.18 -12.17
CA CYS A 31 0.63 -5.94 -11.57
C CYS A 31 -0.86 -6.01 -11.25
N GLU A 32 -1.32 -5.20 -10.33
CA GLU A 32 -2.72 -5.16 -9.92
C GLU A 32 -3.61 -4.64 -11.06
N ASP A 33 -3.33 -3.42 -11.57
CA ASP A 33 -3.96 -2.87 -12.76
C ASP A 33 -2.90 -2.54 -13.82
N THR A 34 -2.96 -3.24 -14.96
CA THR A 34 -2.01 -3.05 -16.07
C THR A 34 -2.04 -1.63 -16.66
N ARG A 35 -3.18 -0.93 -16.57
CA ARG A 35 -3.32 0.45 -17.09
C ARG A 35 -2.58 1.43 -16.17
N VAL A 36 -2.72 1.25 -14.86
CA VAL A 36 -2.02 2.07 -13.84
C VAL A 36 -0.52 1.87 -13.96
N THR A 37 -0.08 0.62 -14.00
CA THR A 37 1.34 0.27 -14.14
C THR A 37 1.96 0.80 -15.42
N LYS A 38 1.30 0.62 -16.59
CA LYS A 38 1.80 1.16 -17.87
C LYS A 38 1.92 2.68 -17.85
N LYS A 39 0.93 3.37 -17.26
CA LYS A 39 0.98 4.84 -17.11
C LYS A 39 2.15 5.26 -16.21
N LEU A 40 2.35 4.58 -15.09
CA LEU A 40 3.47 4.84 -14.19
C LEU A 40 4.83 4.64 -14.90
N LEU A 41 5.01 3.51 -15.59
CA LEU A 41 6.26 3.22 -16.28
C LEU A 41 6.55 4.20 -17.41
N ASN A 42 5.54 4.64 -18.16
CA ASN A 42 5.72 5.68 -19.17
C ASN A 42 6.24 6.99 -18.55
N LEU A 43 5.62 7.45 -17.44
CA LEU A 43 6.07 8.65 -16.73
C LEU A 43 7.49 8.51 -16.17
N LEU A 44 7.83 7.34 -15.63
CA LEU A 44 9.17 7.05 -15.15
C LEU A 44 10.19 6.99 -16.29
N GLY A 45 9.81 6.41 -17.42
CA GLY A 45 10.64 6.33 -18.63
C GLY A 45 10.98 7.71 -19.19
N GLU A 46 9.97 8.56 -19.37
CA GLU A 46 10.16 9.94 -19.83
C GLU A 46 11.09 10.73 -18.90
N ARG A 47 10.87 10.60 -17.57
CA ARG A 47 11.63 11.36 -16.57
C ARG A 47 13.09 10.89 -16.41
N ASN A 48 13.35 9.59 -16.57
CA ASN A 48 14.67 8.99 -16.34
C ASN A 48 15.40 8.58 -17.63
N VAL A 49 14.81 8.84 -18.80
CA VAL A 49 15.32 8.42 -20.11
C VAL A 49 15.52 6.90 -20.19
N LEU A 50 14.50 6.15 -19.76
CA LEU A 50 14.49 4.68 -19.75
C LEU A 50 13.40 4.15 -20.69
N ASP A 51 13.62 2.95 -21.26
CA ASP A 51 12.69 2.30 -22.16
C ASP A 51 11.97 1.12 -21.47
N PHE A 52 10.65 1.25 -21.34
CA PHE A 52 9.76 0.21 -20.83
C PHE A 52 8.81 -0.37 -21.89
N SER A 53 9.07 -0.14 -23.20
CA SER A 53 8.15 -0.50 -24.27
C SER A 53 7.96 -2.01 -24.49
N ASN A 54 9.01 -2.81 -24.30
CA ASN A 54 9.06 -4.24 -24.61
C ASN A 54 8.80 -5.13 -23.39
N LYS A 55 7.69 -4.86 -22.64
CA LYS A 55 7.32 -5.62 -21.44
C LYS A 55 6.05 -6.44 -21.66
N GLU A 56 6.06 -7.68 -21.19
CA GLU A 56 4.84 -8.45 -21.01
C GLU A 56 4.17 -8.04 -19.71
N TYR A 57 2.85 -7.77 -19.73
CA TYR A 57 2.09 -7.40 -18.53
C TYR A 57 1.01 -8.44 -18.26
N LYS A 58 0.91 -8.89 -17.02
CA LYS A 58 -0.16 -9.78 -16.55
C LYS A 58 -0.81 -9.21 -15.30
N SER A 59 -2.14 -9.09 -15.33
CA SER A 59 -2.89 -8.67 -14.15
C SER A 59 -2.86 -9.77 -13.09
N PHE A 60 -2.54 -9.38 -11.84
CA PHE A 60 -2.50 -10.26 -10.68
C PHE A 60 -3.07 -9.50 -9.47
N HIS A 61 -4.31 -9.81 -9.11
CA HIS A 61 -5.07 -9.15 -8.04
C HIS A 61 -5.89 -10.18 -7.26
N SER A 62 -6.47 -9.78 -6.12
CA SER A 62 -7.19 -10.66 -5.19
C SER A 62 -8.30 -11.52 -5.83
N HIS A 63 -8.89 -11.08 -6.95
CA HIS A 63 -9.97 -11.83 -7.62
C HIS A 63 -9.46 -12.87 -8.63
N ASN A 64 -8.21 -12.79 -9.11
CA ASN A 64 -7.68 -13.70 -10.12
C ASN A 64 -6.42 -14.45 -9.68
N GLU A 65 -5.81 -14.12 -8.54
CA GLU A 65 -4.55 -14.69 -8.07
C GLU A 65 -4.55 -16.22 -8.06
N ASN A 66 -5.61 -16.85 -7.54
CA ASN A 66 -5.70 -18.31 -7.49
C ASN A 66 -5.72 -18.95 -8.88
N GLN A 67 -6.44 -18.36 -9.84
CA GLN A 67 -6.50 -18.85 -11.21
C GLN A 67 -5.13 -18.70 -11.89
N ILE A 68 -4.46 -17.57 -11.70
CA ILE A 68 -3.14 -17.32 -12.26
C ILE A 68 -2.13 -18.31 -11.68
N LEU A 69 -2.10 -18.50 -10.34
CA LEU A 69 -1.17 -19.42 -9.68
C LEU A 69 -1.35 -20.88 -10.11
N GLN A 70 -2.58 -21.33 -10.37
CA GLN A 70 -2.85 -22.69 -10.89
C GLN A 70 -2.32 -22.90 -12.32
N ALA A 71 -2.30 -21.84 -13.13
CA ALA A 71 -1.83 -21.87 -14.51
C ALA A 71 -0.35 -21.49 -14.66
N LEU A 72 0.31 -21.10 -13.55
CA LEU A 72 1.66 -20.58 -13.55
C LEU A 72 2.68 -21.74 -13.62
N ASP A 73 3.56 -21.69 -14.63
CA ASP A 73 4.67 -22.60 -14.75
C ASP A 73 5.91 -22.03 -14.05
N LYS A 74 6.71 -22.91 -13.42
CA LYS A 74 8.01 -22.56 -12.85
C LYS A 74 8.97 -21.96 -13.89
N ASP A 75 8.87 -22.38 -15.12
CA ASP A 75 9.68 -21.87 -16.24
C ASP A 75 9.42 -20.37 -16.50
N THR A 76 8.29 -19.83 -16.05
CA THR A 76 8.04 -18.38 -16.07
C THR A 76 9.15 -17.61 -15.35
N PHE A 77 9.72 -18.18 -14.29
CA PHE A 77 10.72 -17.53 -13.44
C PHE A 77 12.17 -17.76 -13.90
N THR A 78 12.37 -18.37 -15.07
CA THR A 78 13.66 -18.34 -15.79
C THR A 78 13.92 -16.95 -16.37
N LYS A 79 12.87 -16.20 -16.63
CA LYS A 79 12.88 -14.78 -17.01
C LYS A 79 13.07 -13.85 -15.79
N ASN A 80 13.34 -12.58 -16.07
CA ASN A 80 13.26 -11.50 -15.09
C ASN A 80 11.81 -11.11 -14.87
N VAL A 81 11.22 -11.61 -13.79
CA VAL A 81 9.81 -11.38 -13.43
C VAL A 81 9.73 -10.34 -12.30
N VAL A 82 8.90 -9.34 -12.47
CA VAL A 82 8.63 -8.32 -11.46
C VAL A 82 7.16 -8.38 -11.04
N TYR A 83 6.88 -8.14 -9.77
CA TYR A 83 5.55 -7.82 -9.28
C TYR A 83 5.52 -6.40 -8.70
N VAL A 84 4.51 -5.61 -9.08
CA VAL A 84 4.24 -4.27 -8.55
C VAL A 84 2.79 -4.16 -8.11
N SER A 85 2.51 -3.44 -7.02
CA SER A 85 1.18 -2.93 -6.67
C SER A 85 0.93 -1.59 -7.36
N ASP A 86 -0.31 -1.12 -7.33
CA ASP A 86 -0.67 0.17 -7.92
C ASP A 86 0.03 1.35 -7.24
N ALA A 87 0.26 1.26 -5.93
CA ALA A 87 1.00 2.29 -5.18
C ALA A 87 1.63 1.73 -3.90
N GLY A 88 2.91 1.96 -3.69
CA GLY A 88 3.61 1.61 -2.46
C GLY A 88 4.23 0.22 -2.43
N MET A 89 4.29 -0.35 -1.24
CA MET A 89 4.95 -1.62 -0.97
C MET A 89 4.03 -2.79 -1.31
N PRO A 90 4.40 -3.68 -2.25
CA PRO A 90 3.65 -4.90 -2.54
C PRO A 90 3.39 -5.75 -1.29
N CYS A 91 2.29 -6.49 -1.25
CA CYS A 91 1.85 -7.35 -0.14
C CYS A 91 1.40 -6.61 1.14
N VAL A 92 1.43 -5.29 1.16
CA VAL A 92 0.99 -4.49 2.32
C VAL A 92 -0.36 -3.86 2.04
N SER A 93 -1.45 -4.51 2.40
CA SER A 93 -2.84 -4.24 1.98
C SER A 93 -3.10 -4.39 0.48
N ASP A 94 -2.16 -4.97 -0.23
CA ASP A 94 -2.17 -5.22 -1.66
C ASP A 94 -1.95 -6.71 -1.94
N PRO A 95 -2.33 -7.22 -3.12
CA PRO A 95 -2.03 -8.57 -3.55
C PRO A 95 -0.52 -8.84 -3.64
N GLY A 96 -0.14 -10.11 -3.80
CA GLY A 96 1.26 -10.52 -4.01
C GLY A 96 1.78 -11.50 -2.97
N ALA A 97 1.23 -11.54 -1.76
CA ALA A 97 1.65 -12.48 -0.73
C ALA A 97 1.51 -13.94 -1.19
N THR A 98 0.47 -14.26 -1.93
CA THR A 98 0.24 -15.59 -2.52
C THR A 98 1.26 -15.94 -3.60
N LEU A 99 1.77 -14.94 -4.35
CA LEU A 99 2.84 -15.14 -5.32
C LEU A 99 4.19 -15.42 -4.64
N VAL A 100 4.46 -14.75 -3.52
CA VAL A 100 5.65 -15.03 -2.68
C VAL A 100 5.55 -16.44 -2.10
N ASP A 101 4.40 -16.83 -1.54
CA ASP A 101 4.15 -18.17 -1.01
C ASP A 101 4.33 -19.25 -2.09
N TYR A 102 3.86 -18.99 -3.32
CA TYR A 102 4.09 -19.84 -4.47
C TYR A 102 5.60 -20.02 -4.75
N CYS A 103 6.38 -18.94 -4.73
CA CYS A 103 7.82 -19.01 -4.93
C CYS A 103 8.49 -19.83 -3.83
N ILE A 104 8.13 -19.64 -2.56
CA ILE A 104 8.66 -20.42 -1.43
C ILE A 104 8.35 -21.90 -1.60
N LYS A 105 7.10 -22.27 -1.90
CA LYS A 105 6.68 -23.67 -2.07
C LYS A 105 7.32 -24.39 -3.25
N ASN A 106 7.79 -23.64 -4.21
CA ASN A 106 8.35 -24.17 -5.46
C ASN A 106 9.87 -23.97 -5.59
N ASP A 107 10.56 -23.54 -4.53
CA ASP A 107 12.00 -23.24 -4.51
C ASP A 107 12.44 -22.23 -5.58
N ILE A 108 11.57 -21.26 -5.88
CA ILE A 108 11.85 -20.18 -6.82
C ILE A 108 12.50 -19.02 -6.07
N THR A 109 13.65 -18.58 -6.54
CA THR A 109 14.34 -17.42 -5.96
C THR A 109 13.51 -16.15 -6.12
N TYR A 110 13.35 -15.40 -5.04
CA TYR A 110 12.68 -14.10 -5.04
C TYR A 110 13.44 -13.06 -4.21
N ASP A 111 13.23 -11.79 -4.51
CA ASP A 111 13.74 -10.64 -3.77
C ASP A 111 12.63 -9.61 -3.57
N VAL A 112 12.73 -8.81 -2.51
CA VAL A 112 11.81 -7.72 -2.20
C VAL A 112 12.60 -6.45 -1.99
N LEU A 113 12.39 -5.44 -2.83
CA LEU A 113 13.11 -4.17 -2.68
C LEU A 113 12.47 -3.31 -1.58
N PRO A 114 13.26 -2.58 -0.80
CA PRO A 114 12.73 -1.54 0.07
C PRO A 114 12.25 -0.34 -0.76
N GLY A 115 11.20 0.34 -0.30
CA GLY A 115 10.70 1.51 -1.01
C GLY A 115 9.57 2.24 -0.31
N ALA A 116 8.86 3.08 -1.07
CA ALA A 116 7.80 3.94 -0.56
C ALA A 116 6.71 3.13 0.18
N ASN A 117 6.33 3.63 1.36
CA ASN A 117 5.37 2.97 2.24
C ASN A 117 4.60 4.02 3.05
N ALA A 118 3.30 4.12 2.83
CA ALA A 118 2.47 5.13 3.48
C ALA A 118 2.37 4.93 5.00
N ILE A 119 2.38 3.68 5.49
CA ILE A 119 2.26 3.35 6.91
C ILE A 119 3.46 3.89 7.68
N LEU A 120 4.68 3.53 7.23
CA LEU A 120 5.91 3.94 7.89
C LEU A 120 6.16 5.44 7.75
N THR A 121 5.77 6.04 6.62
CA THR A 121 5.86 7.49 6.42
C THR A 121 4.90 8.21 7.37
N ALA A 122 3.63 7.79 7.46
CA ALA A 122 2.68 8.38 8.41
C ALA A 122 3.11 8.19 9.87
N TYR A 123 3.65 7.01 10.21
CA TYR A 123 4.21 6.75 11.53
C TYR A 123 5.32 7.75 11.87
N ALA A 124 6.30 7.93 10.99
CA ALA A 124 7.39 8.88 11.20
C ALA A 124 6.89 10.33 11.31
N MET A 125 5.90 10.71 10.49
CA MET A 125 5.28 12.05 10.54
C MET A 125 4.50 12.30 11.83
N SER A 126 3.95 11.26 12.46
CA SER A 126 3.03 11.40 13.59
C SER A 126 3.67 11.98 14.86
N GLY A 127 4.97 11.77 15.03
CA GLY A 127 5.68 12.11 16.26
C GLY A 127 5.17 11.36 17.49
N PHE A 128 4.52 10.20 17.31
CA PHE A 128 4.21 9.31 18.42
C PHE A 128 5.47 8.52 18.82
N ALA A 129 5.80 8.54 20.11
CA ALA A 129 7.00 7.86 20.65
C ALA A 129 6.68 6.41 21.07
N HIS A 130 6.23 5.59 20.11
CA HIS A 130 5.99 4.16 20.32
C HIS A 130 7.01 3.32 19.54
N THR A 131 7.54 2.28 20.15
CA THR A 131 8.44 1.32 19.48
C THR A 131 7.69 0.19 18.80
N THR A 132 6.42 -0.01 19.17
CA THR A 132 5.54 -1.05 18.63
C THR A 132 4.28 -0.43 18.05
N PHE A 133 3.79 -1.00 16.96
CA PHE A 133 2.51 -0.62 16.38
C PHE A 133 1.79 -1.84 15.78
N SER A 134 0.47 -1.75 15.70
CA SER A 134 -0.39 -2.70 15.00
C SER A 134 -0.95 -2.05 13.74
N PHE A 135 -0.86 -2.74 12.59
CA PHE A 135 -1.46 -2.29 11.34
C PHE A 135 -2.73 -3.09 11.04
N TYR A 136 -3.85 -2.39 10.88
CA TYR A 136 -5.18 -2.98 10.72
C TYR A 136 -5.71 -2.96 9.27
N GLY A 137 -4.97 -2.33 8.33
CA GLY A 137 -5.45 -2.15 6.96
C GLY A 137 -6.71 -1.27 6.90
N PHE A 138 -7.64 -1.62 6.00
CA PHE A 138 -8.95 -0.99 5.93
C PHE A 138 -9.95 -1.72 6.83
N LEU A 139 -10.77 -0.94 7.54
CA LEU A 139 -11.89 -1.50 8.28
C LEU A 139 -13.05 -1.85 7.34
N ASP A 140 -13.84 -2.86 7.71
CA ASP A 140 -15.07 -3.20 7.02
C ASP A 140 -16.02 -1.98 6.91
N HIS A 141 -16.86 -1.94 5.89
CA HIS A 141 -17.77 -0.81 5.66
C HIS A 141 -18.80 -0.64 6.78
N LYS A 142 -19.26 -1.75 7.39
CA LYS A 142 -20.29 -1.79 8.44
C LYS A 142 -20.32 -3.17 9.12
N GLY A 143 -21.12 -3.28 10.15
CA GLY A 143 -21.45 -4.55 10.80
C GLY A 143 -20.61 -4.84 12.03
N VAL A 144 -20.83 -6.03 12.60
CA VAL A 144 -20.23 -6.47 13.88
C VAL A 144 -18.70 -6.52 13.77
N SER A 145 -18.16 -6.98 12.64
CA SER A 145 -16.71 -7.07 12.41
C SER A 145 -16.04 -5.69 12.50
N ARG A 146 -16.64 -4.64 11.92
CA ARG A 146 -16.13 -3.26 12.04
C ARG A 146 -16.14 -2.80 13.51
N ALA A 147 -17.25 -3.03 14.21
CA ALA A 147 -17.39 -2.62 15.61
C ALA A 147 -16.37 -3.32 16.51
N SER A 148 -16.20 -4.64 16.34
CA SER A 148 -15.20 -5.43 17.08
C SER A 148 -13.78 -4.94 16.82
N LYS A 149 -13.41 -4.69 15.55
CA LYS A 149 -12.08 -4.15 15.21
C LYS A 149 -11.83 -2.76 15.79
N LEU A 150 -12.86 -1.90 15.89
CA LEU A 150 -12.72 -0.61 16.56
C LEU A 150 -12.49 -0.78 18.06
N ASP A 151 -13.14 -1.76 18.70
CA ASP A 151 -12.86 -2.09 20.10
C ASP A 151 -11.43 -2.62 20.28
N ASP A 152 -10.96 -3.50 19.39
CA ASP A 152 -9.58 -3.99 19.40
C ASP A 152 -8.57 -2.83 19.30
N ILE A 153 -8.79 -1.89 18.36
CA ILE A 153 -7.95 -0.71 18.15
C ILE A 153 -7.88 0.17 19.41
N LEU A 154 -9.02 0.37 20.06
CA LEU A 154 -9.10 1.25 21.24
C LEU A 154 -8.50 0.61 22.49
N ASN A 155 -8.52 -0.71 22.57
CA ASN A 155 -7.97 -1.49 23.68
C ASN A 155 -6.52 -1.93 23.45
N ASP A 156 -5.94 -1.71 22.25
CA ASP A 156 -4.53 -2.03 21.98
C ASP A 156 -3.61 -1.03 22.68
N ASP A 157 -2.67 -1.53 23.48
CA ASP A 157 -1.63 -0.73 24.14
C ASP A 157 -0.60 -0.17 23.17
N LYS A 158 -0.58 -0.65 21.93
CA LYS A 158 0.32 -0.22 20.87
C LYS A 158 -0.29 0.93 20.07
N LEU A 159 0.55 1.60 19.31
CA LEU A 159 0.05 2.53 18.31
C LEU A 159 -0.70 1.75 17.22
N SER A 160 -1.96 2.11 16.99
CA SER A 160 -2.78 1.51 15.94
C SER A 160 -2.70 2.35 14.67
N ILE A 161 -2.39 1.71 13.54
CA ILE A 161 -2.35 2.33 12.22
C ILE A 161 -3.38 1.67 11.32
N LEU A 162 -4.15 2.47 10.59
CA LEU A 162 -5.15 1.98 9.66
C LEU A 162 -5.24 2.89 8.42
N TYR A 163 -5.77 2.34 7.33
CA TYR A 163 -6.18 3.08 6.17
C TYR A 163 -7.66 3.42 6.24
N GLU A 164 -8.01 4.62 5.77
CA GLU A 164 -9.42 4.96 5.58
C GLU A 164 -9.60 5.82 4.32
N SER A 165 -10.72 5.60 3.63
CA SER A 165 -11.06 6.41 2.47
C SER A 165 -11.56 7.80 2.90
N PRO A 166 -11.35 8.85 2.08
CA PRO A 166 -11.85 10.19 2.39
C PRO A 166 -13.36 10.23 2.67
N HIS A 167 -14.13 9.45 1.91
CA HIS A 167 -15.60 9.38 2.05
C HIS A 167 -16.10 8.71 3.34
N ARG A 168 -15.24 7.99 4.05
CA ARG A 168 -15.57 7.28 5.29
C ARG A 168 -14.89 7.87 6.52
N LEU A 169 -13.99 8.84 6.31
CA LEU A 169 -13.19 9.43 7.39
C LEU A 169 -14.06 10.03 8.49
N LEU A 170 -15.03 10.86 8.13
CA LEU A 170 -15.90 11.51 9.12
C LEU A 170 -16.62 10.48 9.97
N LYS A 171 -17.22 9.46 9.35
CA LYS A 171 -17.86 8.36 10.05
C LYS A 171 -16.91 7.64 11.01
N LEU A 172 -15.68 7.37 10.60
CA LEU A 172 -14.67 6.73 11.46
C LEU A 172 -14.36 7.61 12.69
N LEU A 173 -14.18 8.93 12.49
CA LEU A 173 -13.92 9.85 13.58
C LEU A 173 -15.09 9.92 14.57
N GLU A 174 -16.33 9.92 14.07
CA GLU A 174 -17.56 9.87 14.90
C GLU A 174 -17.61 8.57 15.74
N GLU A 175 -17.38 7.41 15.10
CA GLU A 175 -17.35 6.10 15.78
C GLU A 175 -16.27 6.05 16.88
N LEU A 176 -15.09 6.59 16.62
CA LEU A 176 -14.00 6.68 17.60
C LEU A 176 -14.34 7.66 18.73
N SER A 177 -14.91 8.83 18.42
CA SER A 177 -15.27 9.85 19.40
C SER A 177 -16.37 9.39 20.36
N ILE A 178 -17.34 8.60 19.91
CA ILE A 178 -18.38 8.02 20.78
C ILE A 178 -17.74 7.11 21.85
N LYS A 179 -16.67 6.44 21.54
CA LYS A 179 -15.97 5.50 22.44
C LYS A 179 -14.90 6.20 23.28
N ASP A 180 -14.14 7.12 22.68
CA ASP A 180 -13.08 7.90 23.31
C ASP A 180 -12.90 9.27 22.62
N ALA A 181 -13.63 10.27 23.10
CA ALA A 181 -13.61 11.61 22.53
C ALA A 181 -12.25 12.32 22.64
N ASN A 182 -11.44 11.93 23.60
CA ASN A 182 -10.12 12.50 23.90
C ASN A 182 -8.97 11.72 23.24
N ARG A 183 -9.26 10.63 22.51
CA ARG A 183 -8.23 9.85 21.82
C ARG A 183 -7.45 10.73 20.88
N THR A 184 -6.14 10.85 21.08
CA THR A 184 -5.27 11.57 20.15
C THR A 184 -5.09 10.75 18.88
N ILE A 185 -5.41 11.37 17.76
CA ILE A 185 -5.31 10.79 16.42
C ILE A 185 -4.34 11.64 15.61
N PHE A 186 -3.46 10.98 14.86
CA PHE A 186 -2.71 11.59 13.77
C PHE A 186 -3.32 11.14 12.44
N LEU A 187 -3.68 12.08 11.60
CA LEU A 187 -4.23 11.87 10.28
C LEU A 187 -3.28 12.45 9.23
N ALA A 188 -2.88 11.64 8.26
CA ALA A 188 -2.11 12.08 7.11
C ALA A 188 -2.88 11.78 5.82
N LYS A 189 -2.91 12.75 4.91
CA LYS A 189 -3.53 12.60 3.60
C LYS A 189 -2.61 13.11 2.50
N GLU A 190 -2.72 12.54 1.31
CA GLU A 190 -1.95 12.92 0.12
C GLU A 190 -0.44 12.91 0.40
N ILE A 191 0.04 11.93 1.17
CA ILE A 191 1.46 11.77 1.55
C ILE A 191 2.33 11.79 0.29
N THR A 192 3.41 12.56 0.32
CA THR A 192 4.36 12.84 -0.77
C THR A 192 3.81 13.62 -1.97
N LYS A 193 2.50 13.93 -2.00
CA LYS A 193 1.88 14.69 -3.09
C LYS A 193 1.87 16.20 -2.80
N LEU A 194 1.56 16.99 -3.84
CA LEU A 194 1.52 18.46 -3.77
C LEU A 194 0.60 19.00 -2.65
N HIS A 195 -0.50 18.30 -2.37
CA HIS A 195 -1.47 18.69 -1.37
C HIS A 195 -1.39 17.86 -0.09
N GLN A 196 -0.18 17.37 0.23
CA GLN A 196 0.06 16.67 1.49
C GLN A 196 -0.37 17.51 2.68
N ASN A 197 -1.16 16.91 3.55
CA ASN A 197 -1.58 17.52 4.80
C ASN A 197 -1.56 16.50 5.94
N SER A 198 -1.36 16.99 7.17
CA SER A 198 -1.46 16.18 8.38
C SER A 198 -2.12 16.96 9.51
N TYR A 199 -2.80 16.24 10.37
CA TYR A 199 -3.52 16.77 11.52
C TYR A 199 -3.25 15.88 12.72
N LYS A 200 -2.98 16.49 13.88
CA LYS A 200 -2.82 15.77 15.16
C LYS A 200 -3.70 16.45 16.19
N ASP A 201 -4.76 15.79 16.61
CA ASP A 201 -5.73 16.34 17.55
C ASP A 201 -6.55 15.21 18.19
N THR A 202 -7.46 15.54 19.09
CA THR A 202 -8.43 14.58 19.61
C THR A 202 -9.44 14.17 18.54
N SER A 203 -10.03 12.98 18.69
CA SER A 203 -11.09 12.51 17.78
C SER A 203 -12.23 13.51 17.64
N LEU A 204 -12.65 14.13 18.74
CA LEU A 204 -13.71 15.14 18.75
C LEU A 204 -13.33 16.40 17.95
N ASN A 205 -12.13 16.95 18.18
CA ASN A 205 -11.68 18.16 17.48
C ASN A 205 -11.49 17.91 15.97
N LEU A 206 -11.09 16.70 15.57
CA LEU A 206 -10.98 16.36 14.16
C LEU A 206 -12.35 16.32 13.46
N ILE A 207 -13.41 15.88 14.14
CA ILE A 207 -14.78 15.94 13.59
C ILE A 207 -15.12 17.38 13.20
N GLU A 208 -14.88 18.34 14.10
CA GLU A 208 -15.17 19.77 13.84
C GLU A 208 -14.38 20.31 12.63
N LYS A 209 -13.15 19.84 12.43
CA LYS A 209 -12.34 20.25 11.28
C LYS A 209 -12.79 19.63 9.95
N PHE A 210 -13.38 18.45 9.97
CA PHE A 210 -13.70 17.68 8.74
C PHE A 210 -15.20 17.67 8.40
N LYS A 211 -16.11 18.12 9.27
CA LYS A 211 -17.55 18.14 8.99
C LYS A 211 -17.95 19.04 7.81
N ASP A 212 -17.18 20.09 7.53
CA ASP A 212 -17.46 21.06 6.46
C ASP A 212 -16.62 20.78 5.18
N ILE A 213 -15.80 19.73 5.20
CA ILE A 213 -14.96 19.31 4.05
C ILE A 213 -15.70 18.17 3.32
N ASN A 214 -16.64 18.54 2.43
CA ASN A 214 -17.29 17.63 1.47
C ASN A 214 -16.67 17.74 0.08
#